data_a8415fc20b9563e3a2340314917f9901
#
_entry.id   a8415fc20b9563e3a2340314917f9901
#
_cell.length_a   1.000
_cell.length_b   1.000
_cell.length_c   1.000
_cell.angle_alpha   90.00
_cell.angle_beta   90.00
_cell.angle_gamma   90.00
#
_symmetry.space_group_name_H-M   'P 1'
#
loop_
_entity.id
_entity.type
_entity.pdbx_description
1 polymer ?
#
loop_
_entity_poly.entity_id
_entity_poly.type
_entity_poly.pdbx_seq_one_letter_code
_entity_poly.pdbx_strand_id
1 'polypeptide(L)'
;MKIKIFNIILLFVLTLENCLSQGGNQELPEKYYLTELRGNISLDMEITDLKSNKGMINVLISDESKNEIASATFIKVKGLKAEVSFDSIHPGRYAIQFYHDENQNGKLDLNLIGIPKESYGSSNDVKPVLGPPKFEKMLFNLTENKKVIMVPVN
;
A
#
# COMPACT_ATOMS: atom_id res chain seq x y z
N MET A 1 -4.34 25.65 3.45
CA MET A 1 -4.01 24.60 4.39
C MET A 1 -3.58 23.36 3.59
N LYS A 2 -2.36 23.44 3.06
CA LYS A 2 -1.69 22.35 2.32
C LYS A 2 -0.75 21.70 3.30
N ILE A 3 -0.60 20.41 3.29
CA ILE A 3 0.31 19.58 4.09
C ILE A 3 -0.46 18.67 5.05
N LYS A 4 -0.75 17.45 4.60
CA LYS A 4 -0.79 16.26 5.47
C LYS A 4 -0.72 14.92 4.73
N ILE A 5 -0.91 14.89 3.41
CA ILE A 5 -0.79 13.63 2.64
C ILE A 5 0.68 13.25 2.43
N PHE A 6 1.58 14.24 2.38
CA PHE A 6 3.03 14.03 2.24
C PHE A 6 3.67 13.45 3.53
N ASN A 7 3.06 13.69 4.70
CA ASN A 7 3.58 13.21 5.98
C ASN A 7 3.27 11.72 6.24
N ILE A 8 2.26 11.14 5.62
CA ILE A 8 1.93 9.72 5.83
C ILE A 8 2.97 8.83 5.13
N ILE A 9 3.41 9.23 3.94
CA ILE A 9 4.51 8.56 3.24
C ILE A 9 5.85 8.80 3.96
N LEU A 10 6.04 9.96 4.59
CA LEU A 10 7.25 10.31 5.31
C LEU A 10 7.36 9.62 6.68
N LEU A 11 6.25 9.30 7.34
CA LEU A 11 6.28 8.54 8.61
C LEU A 11 6.74 7.08 8.38
N PHE A 12 6.49 6.55 7.18
CA PHE A 12 6.95 5.23 6.75
C PHE A 12 8.49 5.13 6.65
N VAL A 13 9.17 6.26 6.47
CA VAL A 13 10.65 6.32 6.31
C VAL A 13 11.38 6.31 7.65
N LEU A 14 10.79 6.86 8.72
CA LEU A 14 11.49 7.02 10.00
C LEU A 14 11.65 5.72 10.81
N THR A 15 10.89 4.66 10.48
CA THR A 15 11.03 3.36 11.15
C THR A 15 12.06 2.43 10.50
N LEU A 16 12.49 2.72 9.27
CA LEU A 16 13.47 1.91 8.54
C LEU A 16 14.94 2.26 8.87
N GLU A 17 15.22 3.46 9.37
CA GLU A 17 16.61 3.87 9.61
C GLU A 17 17.29 3.10 10.76
N ASN A 18 16.53 2.44 11.64
CA ASN A 18 17.08 1.63 12.73
C ASN A 18 17.36 0.17 12.37
N CYS A 19 17.00 -0.30 11.18
CA CYS A 19 17.17 -1.70 10.78
C CYS A 19 18.42 -1.97 9.93
N LEU A 20 19.11 -0.93 9.45
CA LEU A 20 20.24 -1.07 8.51
C LEU A 20 21.63 -1.20 9.16
N SER A 21 21.73 -1.32 10.48
CA SER A 21 23.03 -1.34 11.17
C SER A 21 23.59 -2.73 11.51
N GLN A 22 22.93 -3.83 11.11
CA GLN A 22 23.48 -5.16 11.35
C GLN A 22 23.55 -5.95 10.04
N GLY A 23 24.77 -6.05 9.51
CA GLY A 23 25.08 -6.88 8.35
C GLY A 23 24.86 -8.37 8.63
N GLY A 24 23.93 -8.98 7.96
CA GLY A 24 23.66 -10.39 7.92
C GLY A 24 22.61 -10.67 6.86
N ASN A 25 22.80 -11.73 6.05
CA ASN A 25 21.81 -12.21 5.09
C ASN A 25 20.56 -12.69 5.84
N GLN A 26 19.72 -11.77 6.28
CA GLN A 26 18.40 -12.07 6.80
C GLN A 26 17.40 -11.88 5.67
N GLU A 27 16.69 -12.96 5.30
CA GLU A 27 15.40 -12.83 4.65
C GLU A 27 14.60 -11.85 5.51
N LEU A 28 14.27 -10.67 4.92
CA LEU A 28 13.47 -9.67 5.62
C LEU A 28 12.13 -10.34 5.97
N PRO A 29 11.72 -10.36 7.23
CA PRO A 29 10.45 -10.96 7.60
C PRO A 29 9.33 -10.20 6.89
N GLU A 30 8.40 -10.92 6.30
CA GLU A 30 7.09 -10.38 5.90
C GLU A 30 6.40 -9.86 7.17
N LYS A 31 6.68 -8.63 7.55
CA LYS A 31 6.17 -8.07 8.79
C LYS A 31 4.91 -7.28 8.48
N TYR A 32 3.79 -7.91 8.73
CA TYR A 32 2.50 -7.25 8.78
C TYR A 32 2.41 -6.41 10.06
N TYR A 33 2.30 -5.09 9.93
CA TYR A 33 2.00 -4.24 11.08
C TYR A 33 0.49 -4.12 11.20
N LEU A 34 -0.09 -4.97 12.04
CA LEU A 34 -1.49 -4.89 12.43
C LEU A 34 -1.54 -4.06 13.71
N THR A 35 -1.97 -2.84 13.66
CA THR A 35 -2.50 -2.15 14.84
C THR A 35 -3.73 -2.94 15.30
N GLU A 36 -3.73 -3.44 16.52
CA GLU A 36 -4.73 -4.29 17.19
C GLU A 36 -6.07 -4.49 16.44
N LEU A 37 -6.02 -5.18 15.30
CA LEU A 37 -7.23 -5.56 14.57
C LEU A 37 -7.85 -6.75 15.30
N ARG A 38 -8.99 -6.56 15.93
CA ARG A 38 -9.79 -7.61 16.58
C ARG A 38 -11.08 -7.88 15.83
N GLY A 39 -11.09 -7.65 14.53
CA GLY A 39 -12.21 -7.96 13.65
C GLY A 39 -12.26 -9.45 13.29
N ASN A 40 -13.24 -9.80 12.50
CA ASN A 40 -13.47 -11.16 12.01
C ASN A 40 -13.54 -11.26 10.48
N ILE A 41 -13.12 -10.22 9.77
CA ILE A 41 -13.16 -10.14 8.31
C ILE A 41 -11.75 -10.29 7.76
N SER A 42 -11.58 -11.09 6.71
CA SER A 42 -10.38 -11.16 5.90
C SER A 42 -10.54 -10.39 4.59
N LEU A 43 -9.46 -9.75 4.16
CA LEU A 43 -9.34 -9.03 2.91
C LEU A 43 -8.16 -9.60 2.12
N ASP A 44 -8.48 -10.35 1.06
CA ASP A 44 -7.50 -10.85 0.12
C ASP A 44 -7.30 -9.85 -1.01
N MET A 45 -6.07 -9.54 -1.32
CA MET A 45 -5.73 -8.61 -2.39
C MET A 45 -4.87 -9.30 -3.44
N GLU A 46 -5.22 -9.11 -4.70
CA GLU A 46 -4.41 -9.49 -5.85
C GLU A 46 -4.14 -8.22 -6.69
N ILE A 47 -2.88 -7.87 -6.86
CA ILE A 47 -2.45 -6.76 -7.72
C ILE A 47 -1.93 -7.40 -9.01
N THR A 48 -2.52 -7.04 -10.14
CA THR A 48 -2.22 -7.62 -11.46
C THR A 48 -1.63 -6.57 -12.40
N ASP A 49 -1.21 -7.02 -13.58
CA ASP A 49 -0.74 -6.14 -14.67
C ASP A 49 0.42 -5.22 -14.28
N LEU A 50 1.29 -5.71 -13.40
CA LEU A 50 2.52 -5.03 -13.04
C LEU A 50 3.49 -5.03 -14.24
N LYS A 51 4.29 -3.97 -14.37
CA LYS A 51 5.23 -3.81 -15.50
C LYS A 51 6.45 -4.72 -15.42
N SER A 52 6.84 -5.13 -14.22
CA SER A 52 8.02 -5.95 -14.02
C SER A 52 7.87 -6.87 -12.81
N ASN A 53 8.72 -7.89 -12.72
CA ASN A 53 8.86 -8.72 -11.53
C ASN A 53 9.96 -8.21 -10.57
N LYS A 54 10.51 -7.03 -10.85
CA LYS A 54 11.56 -6.42 -10.00
C LYS A 54 10.91 -5.67 -8.85
N GLY A 55 11.67 -5.53 -7.76
CA GLY A 55 11.22 -4.76 -6.63
C GLY A 55 10.12 -5.44 -5.81
N MET A 56 9.32 -4.65 -5.16
CA MET A 56 8.34 -5.09 -4.17
C MET A 56 7.10 -4.20 -4.20
N ILE A 57 5.99 -4.73 -3.73
CA ILE A 57 4.76 -3.95 -3.53
C ILE A 57 4.68 -3.51 -2.07
N ASN A 58 4.25 -2.28 -1.88
CA ASN A 58 3.89 -1.72 -0.58
C ASN A 58 2.40 -1.38 -0.59
N VAL A 59 1.67 -1.80 0.43
CA VAL A 59 0.22 -1.62 0.58
C VAL A 59 -0.08 -0.89 1.87
N LEU A 60 -1.03 0.02 1.82
CA LEU A 60 -1.59 0.74 2.97
C LEU A 60 -3.11 0.64 2.94
N ILE A 61 -3.71 0.29 4.07
CA ILE A 61 -5.16 0.33 4.30
C ILE A 61 -5.45 1.40 5.34
N SER A 62 -6.34 2.32 5.01
CA SER A 62 -6.78 3.39 5.90
C SER A 62 -8.28 3.36 6.11
N ASP A 63 -8.73 3.75 7.31
CA ASP A 63 -10.14 3.96 7.61
C ASP A 63 -10.67 5.27 6.98
N GLU A 64 -11.96 5.54 7.12
CA GLU A 64 -12.61 6.76 6.59
C GLU A 64 -12.09 8.05 7.25
N SER A 65 -11.50 7.95 8.43
CA SER A 65 -10.83 9.08 9.13
C SER A 65 -9.38 9.26 8.70
N LYS A 66 -8.90 8.46 7.74
CA LYS A 66 -7.52 8.43 7.23
C LYS A 66 -6.49 7.92 8.25
N ASN A 67 -6.92 7.16 9.24
CA ASN A 67 -6.00 6.46 10.10
C ASN A 67 -5.51 5.20 9.37
N GLU A 68 -4.22 4.93 9.45
CA GLU A 68 -3.67 3.66 9.01
C GLU A 68 -4.19 2.55 9.95
N ILE A 69 -4.78 1.52 9.38
CA ILE A 69 -5.28 0.36 10.13
C ILE A 69 -4.46 -0.89 9.86
N ALA A 70 -3.89 -1.01 8.68
CA ALA A 70 -3.00 -2.10 8.30
C ALA A 70 -2.08 -1.67 7.17
N SER A 71 -0.89 -2.24 7.15
CA SER A 71 0.02 -2.10 6.02
C SER A 71 0.82 -3.38 5.80
N ALA A 72 1.24 -3.60 4.57
CA ALA A 72 2.16 -4.67 4.21
C ALA A 72 3.23 -4.11 3.29
N THR A 73 4.48 -4.44 3.56
CA THR A 73 5.63 -4.01 2.79
C THR A 73 6.42 -5.21 2.31
N PHE A 74 7.24 -5.00 1.27
CA PHE A 74 8.11 -6.06 0.74
C PHE A 74 7.36 -7.28 0.16
N ILE A 75 6.14 -7.06 -0.34
CA ILE A 75 5.37 -8.11 -1.00
C ILE A 75 6.04 -8.43 -2.33
N LYS A 76 6.45 -9.69 -2.51
CA LYS A 76 7.16 -10.15 -3.71
C LYS A 76 6.25 -10.19 -4.92
N VAL A 77 6.77 -9.71 -6.05
CA VAL A 77 6.11 -9.81 -7.35
C VAL A 77 6.51 -11.12 -8.03
N LYS A 78 5.51 -11.88 -8.49
CA LYS A 78 5.71 -13.12 -9.27
C LYS A 78 4.74 -13.17 -10.44
N GLY A 79 5.24 -13.40 -11.66
CA GLY A 79 4.38 -13.46 -12.85
C GLY A 79 3.61 -12.18 -13.10
N LEU A 80 4.21 -11.00 -12.83
CA LEU A 80 3.61 -9.67 -12.93
C LEU A 80 2.39 -9.46 -12.02
N LYS A 81 2.36 -10.19 -10.90
CA LYS A 81 1.32 -10.14 -9.88
C LYS A 81 1.92 -10.09 -8.48
N ALA A 82 1.15 -9.60 -7.55
CA ALA A 82 1.43 -9.67 -6.11
C ALA A 82 0.15 -10.00 -5.35
N GLU A 83 0.27 -10.78 -4.29
CA GLU A 83 -0.85 -11.22 -3.46
C GLU A 83 -0.53 -10.94 -2.00
N VAL A 84 -1.53 -10.48 -1.26
CA VAL A 84 -1.43 -10.26 0.19
C VAL A 84 -2.81 -10.43 0.82
N SER A 85 -2.84 -10.98 2.04
CA SER A 85 -4.05 -11.13 2.84
C SER A 85 -3.91 -10.39 4.15
N PHE A 86 -4.99 -9.76 4.57
CA PHE A 86 -5.13 -9.12 5.87
C PHE A 86 -6.30 -9.75 6.60
N ASP A 87 -6.04 -10.28 7.77
CA ASP A 87 -7.05 -10.92 8.63
C ASP A 87 -7.45 -10.01 9.79
N SER A 88 -8.57 -10.36 10.42
CA SER A 88 -9.04 -9.71 11.65
C SER A 88 -9.43 -8.23 11.49
N ILE A 89 -9.83 -7.80 10.30
CA ILE A 89 -10.33 -6.44 10.06
C ILE A 89 -11.76 -6.31 10.61
N HIS A 90 -12.08 -5.18 11.23
CA HIS A 90 -13.45 -4.85 11.63
C HIS A 90 -14.31 -4.51 10.42
N PRO A 91 -15.63 -4.76 10.44
CA PRO A 91 -16.54 -4.16 9.48
C PRO A 91 -16.40 -2.64 9.46
N GLY A 92 -16.30 -2.04 8.25
CA GLY A 92 -16.09 -0.60 8.15
C GLY A 92 -15.95 -0.09 6.73
N ARG A 93 -15.55 1.18 6.59
CA ARG A 93 -15.24 1.80 5.31
C ARG A 93 -13.75 2.05 5.23
N TYR A 94 -13.15 1.57 4.16
CA TYR A 94 -11.70 1.56 4.00
C TYR A 94 -11.27 2.04 2.63
N ALA A 95 -10.08 2.61 2.56
CA ALA A 95 -9.36 2.91 1.33
C ALA A 95 -8.08 2.09 1.30
N ILE A 96 -7.75 1.53 0.14
CA ILE A 96 -6.50 0.84 -0.10
C ILE A 96 -5.67 1.67 -1.07
N GLN A 97 -4.38 1.76 -0.80
CA GLN A 97 -3.38 2.35 -1.68
C GLN A 97 -2.19 1.40 -1.78
N PHE A 98 -1.60 1.30 -2.96
CA PHE A 98 -0.36 0.55 -3.14
C PHE A 98 0.58 1.25 -4.13
N TYR A 99 1.85 0.92 -4.06
CA TYR A 99 2.83 1.26 -5.10
C TYR A 99 3.83 0.13 -5.30
N HIS A 100 4.40 0.09 -6.51
CA HIS A 100 5.40 -0.89 -6.91
C HIS A 100 6.79 -0.26 -6.83
N ASP A 101 7.46 -0.48 -5.73
CA ASP A 101 8.84 -0.03 -5.48
C ASP A 101 9.82 -0.90 -6.25
N GLU A 102 10.08 -0.53 -7.52
CA GLU A 102 10.93 -1.34 -8.41
C GLU A 102 12.42 -1.27 -8.05
N ASN A 103 12.86 -0.18 -7.44
CA ASN A 103 14.26 0.04 -7.06
C ASN A 103 14.53 -0.25 -5.57
N GLN A 104 13.51 -0.60 -4.80
CA GLN A 104 13.58 -0.98 -3.39
C GLN A 104 14.14 0.13 -2.48
N ASN A 105 13.79 1.39 -2.79
CA ASN A 105 14.20 2.52 -1.98
C ASN A 105 13.20 2.89 -0.86
N GLY A 106 12.08 2.16 -0.75
CA GLY A 106 11.04 2.36 0.26
C GLY A 106 10.13 3.56 0.01
N LYS A 107 10.15 4.14 -1.19
CA LYS A 107 9.41 5.35 -1.53
C LYS A 107 8.77 5.23 -2.90
N LEU A 108 7.64 5.90 -3.10
CA LEU A 108 7.10 6.13 -4.43
C LEU A 108 7.92 7.23 -5.13
N ASP A 109 8.66 6.86 -6.15
CA ASP A 109 9.49 7.80 -6.91
C ASP A 109 8.63 8.75 -7.75
N LEU A 110 8.96 10.03 -7.67
CA LEU A 110 8.31 11.09 -8.44
C LEU A 110 9.29 11.72 -9.43
N ASN A 111 8.78 12.24 -10.53
CA ASN A 111 9.56 13.10 -11.42
C ASN A 111 9.62 14.55 -10.88
N LEU A 112 10.32 15.44 -11.61
CA LEU A 112 10.53 16.83 -11.21
C LEU A 112 9.23 17.65 -11.05
N ILE A 113 8.14 17.22 -11.66
CA ILE A 113 6.83 17.87 -11.60
C ILE A 113 5.84 17.13 -10.69
N GLY A 114 6.33 16.14 -9.90
CA GLY A 114 5.52 15.44 -8.89
C GLY A 114 4.65 14.31 -9.43
N ILE A 115 4.91 13.82 -10.66
CA ILE A 115 4.19 12.67 -11.22
C ILE A 115 4.95 11.39 -10.84
N PRO A 116 4.25 10.32 -10.35
CA PRO A 116 4.88 9.05 -10.07
C PRO A 116 5.58 8.46 -11.28
N LYS A 117 6.78 7.96 -11.07
CA LYS A 117 7.56 7.19 -12.06
C LYS A 117 7.26 5.70 -11.96
N GLU A 118 6.87 5.26 -10.78
CA GLU A 118 6.55 3.88 -10.46
C GLU A 118 5.05 3.63 -10.53
N SER A 119 4.67 2.40 -10.78
CA SER A 119 3.28 1.99 -10.83
C SER A 119 2.64 2.08 -9.44
N TYR A 120 1.46 2.62 -9.35
CA TYR A 120 0.71 2.75 -8.11
C TYR A 120 -0.79 2.55 -8.38
N GLY A 121 -1.57 2.38 -7.34
CA GLY A 121 -3.01 2.25 -7.48
C GLY A 121 -3.76 2.47 -6.17
N SER A 122 -5.07 2.49 -6.29
CA SER A 122 -5.97 2.62 -5.16
C SER A 122 -7.25 1.83 -5.36
N SER A 123 -7.93 1.53 -4.26
CA SER A 123 -9.28 0.93 -4.31
C SER A 123 -10.22 1.75 -5.19
N ASN A 124 -11.19 1.05 -5.80
CA ASN A 124 -12.15 1.59 -6.77
C ASN A 124 -11.50 2.18 -8.03
N ASP A 125 -10.26 1.80 -8.36
CA ASP A 125 -9.52 2.24 -9.55
C ASP A 125 -9.54 3.77 -9.76
N VAL A 126 -9.46 4.51 -8.66
CA VAL A 126 -9.53 5.97 -8.70
C VAL A 126 -8.29 6.55 -9.36
N LYS A 127 -8.48 7.16 -10.53
CA LYS A 127 -7.39 7.80 -11.28
C LYS A 127 -7.19 9.26 -10.85
N PRO A 128 -5.94 9.74 -10.84
CA PRO A 128 -5.65 11.15 -10.63
C PRO A 128 -6.17 12.00 -11.81
N VAL A 129 -6.73 13.18 -11.54
CA VAL A 129 -7.28 14.09 -12.58
C VAL A 129 -6.62 15.46 -12.36
N LEU A 130 -5.81 15.98 -12.03
CA LEU A 130 -5.20 17.27 -11.67
C LEU A 130 -4.70 17.25 -10.23
N GLY A 131 -3.93 16.22 -9.90
CA GLY A 131 -3.37 16.03 -8.57
C GLY A 131 -3.71 14.64 -8.02
N PRO A 132 -3.40 14.34 -6.76
CA PRO A 132 -3.62 13.04 -6.16
C PRO A 132 -5.09 12.61 -6.23
N PRO A 133 -5.37 11.30 -6.33
CA PRO A 133 -6.75 10.80 -6.26
C PRO A 133 -7.45 11.27 -4.99
N LYS A 134 -8.75 11.56 -5.10
CA LYS A 134 -9.54 11.98 -3.94
C LYS A 134 -9.78 10.79 -3.01
N PHE A 135 -9.39 10.90 -1.75
CA PHE A 135 -9.49 9.84 -0.76
C PHE A 135 -10.92 9.29 -0.62
N GLU A 136 -11.91 10.17 -0.61
CA GLU A 136 -13.32 9.81 -0.46
C GLU A 136 -13.83 8.88 -1.57
N LYS A 137 -13.22 8.96 -2.76
CA LYS A 137 -13.54 8.08 -3.90
C LYS A 137 -12.92 6.69 -3.76
N MET A 138 -11.86 6.54 -2.99
CA MET A 138 -11.21 5.25 -2.73
C MET A 138 -12.00 4.42 -1.71
N LEU A 139 -12.86 5.06 -0.90
CA LEU A 139 -13.58 4.38 0.17
C LEU A 139 -14.56 3.33 -0.37
N PHE A 140 -14.47 2.12 0.16
CA PHE A 140 -15.40 1.02 -0.08
C PHE A 140 -15.86 0.42 1.24
N ASN A 141 -17.01 -0.24 1.22
CA ASN A 141 -17.52 -0.96 2.39
C ASN A 141 -16.88 -2.36 2.45
N LEU A 142 -16.38 -2.71 3.63
CA LEU A 142 -15.90 -4.05 3.97
C LEU A 142 -16.73 -4.56 5.13
N THR A 143 -17.73 -5.40 4.85
CA THR A 143 -18.70 -5.93 5.82
C THR A 143 -18.62 -7.45 5.93
N GLU A 144 -17.90 -8.10 5.05
CA GLU A 144 -17.70 -9.55 4.98
C GLU A 144 -16.34 -9.84 4.34
N ASN A 145 -15.89 -11.09 4.41
CA ASN A 145 -14.67 -11.51 3.74
C ASN A 145 -14.70 -11.15 2.26
N LYS A 146 -13.65 -10.54 1.78
CA LYS A 146 -13.63 -9.98 0.42
C LYS A 146 -12.31 -10.25 -0.27
N LYS A 147 -12.40 -10.61 -1.56
CA LYS A 147 -11.25 -10.56 -2.46
C LYS A 147 -11.37 -9.32 -3.35
N VAL A 148 -10.28 -8.56 -3.45
CA VAL A 148 -10.17 -7.40 -4.36
C VAL A 148 -9.06 -7.65 -5.36
N ILE A 149 -9.31 -7.31 -6.62
CA ILE A 149 -8.31 -7.30 -7.68
C ILE A 149 -8.04 -5.85 -8.01
N MET A 150 -6.78 -5.46 -8.02
CA MET A 150 -6.36 -4.08 -8.27
C MET A 150 -5.40 -4.02 -9.44
N VAL A 151 -5.54 -2.99 -10.25
CA VAL A 151 -4.69 -2.72 -11.41
C VAL A 151 -3.97 -1.40 -11.21
N PRO A 152 -2.66 -1.32 -11.47
CA PRO A 152 -1.93 -0.08 -11.29
C PRO A 152 -2.33 0.98 -12.31
N VAL A 153 -2.21 2.22 -11.92
CA VAL A 153 -2.15 3.37 -12.81
C VAL A 153 -0.71 3.47 -13.30
N ASN A 154 -0.56 3.47 -14.59
CA ASN A 154 0.74 3.47 -15.27
C ASN A 154 0.98 4.78 -16.03
#